data_37916ce932909c2c22ff7a26e3314866
#
_entry.id   37916ce932909c2c22ff7a26e3314866
#
_cell.length_a   1.000
_cell.length_b   1.000
_cell.length_c   1.000
_cell.angle_alpha   90.00
_cell.angle_beta   90.00
_cell.angle_gamma   90.00
#
_symmetry.space_group_name_H-M   'P 1'
#
loop_
_entity.id
_entity.type
_entity.pdbx_description
1 polymer ?
#
loop_
_entity_poly.entity_id
_entity_poly.type
_entity_poly.pdbx_seq_one_letter_code
_entity_poly.pdbx_strand_id
1 'polypeptide(L)'
;EDSKTAVFRELDSVVTEPQAEHASNTSSIPIMKLGTCTTRPERVIGMHFFNPVPVLPLVELVSTLETGDRVRARAEHFAQQVLGKQVIHSADRSGAVVNALLVPYLLSAIRMAESGFATPEDIDKAMVLGCAHPMGPLSLADHVGLDTVKAIADSMYAEFREPMYAPPALLMRMVEAGRLGKKSGHGFFRYSGPRALARVAL
;
A
#
# COMPACT_ATOMS: atom_id res chain seq x y z
N GLU A 1 13.81 3.94 -3.68
CA GLU A 1 14.46 3.78 -2.38
C GLU A 1 15.50 4.89 -2.18
N ASP A 2 16.44 5.05 -3.08
CA ASP A 2 17.56 6.00 -2.94
C ASP A 2 17.14 7.45 -2.76
N SER A 3 16.09 7.90 -3.46
CA SER A 3 15.57 9.26 -3.32
C SER A 3 14.98 9.55 -1.94
N LYS A 4 14.24 8.60 -1.33
CA LYS A 4 13.70 8.77 0.03
C LYS A 4 14.79 8.75 1.07
N THR A 5 15.78 7.90 0.92
CA THR A 5 16.95 7.83 1.79
C THR A 5 17.73 9.13 1.77
N ALA A 6 17.94 9.72 0.58
CA ALA A 6 18.59 11.02 0.44
C ALA A 6 17.79 12.14 1.15
N VAL A 7 16.46 12.17 0.96
CA VAL A 7 15.58 13.14 1.64
C VAL A 7 15.67 13.01 3.17
N PHE A 8 15.66 11.79 3.71
CA PHE A 8 15.74 11.61 5.17
C PHE A 8 17.09 12.07 5.73
N ARG A 9 18.21 11.83 5.03
CA ARG A 9 19.54 12.37 5.40
C ARG A 9 19.55 13.90 5.37
N GLU A 10 18.98 14.50 4.34
CA GLU A 10 18.90 15.95 4.21
C GLU A 10 18.01 16.54 5.32
N LEU A 11 16.83 15.98 5.57
CA LEU A 11 15.96 16.40 6.66
C LEU A 11 16.68 16.34 8.02
N ASP A 12 17.40 15.26 8.30
CA ASP A 12 18.14 15.10 9.54
C ASP A 12 19.25 16.16 9.71
N SER A 13 19.85 16.61 8.60
CA SER A 13 20.90 17.64 8.62
C SER A 13 20.37 19.06 8.80
N VAL A 14 19.15 19.37 8.29
CA VAL A 14 18.59 20.73 8.28
C VAL A 14 17.56 20.97 9.37
N VAL A 15 16.91 19.92 9.87
CA VAL A 15 15.91 20.03 10.95
C VAL A 15 16.62 20.00 12.31
N THR A 16 16.86 21.16 12.84
CA THR A 16 17.58 21.34 14.14
C THR A 16 16.67 21.23 15.36
N GLU A 17 15.34 21.27 15.18
CA GLU A 17 14.39 21.16 16.29
C GLU A 17 14.53 19.79 16.97
N PRO A 18 14.93 19.78 18.28
CA PRO A 18 15.19 18.52 18.98
C PRO A 18 13.97 17.60 19.11
N GLN A 19 12.77 18.14 18.98
CA GLN A 19 11.51 17.40 19.11
C GLN A 19 10.89 17.03 17.77
N ALA A 20 11.53 17.41 16.64
CA ALA A 20 11.01 17.08 15.32
C ALA A 20 10.98 15.57 15.10
N GLU A 21 9.93 15.10 14.45
CA GLU A 21 9.72 13.72 14.07
C GLU A 21 9.66 13.62 12.55
N HIS A 22 10.19 12.54 12.02
CA HIS A 22 10.18 12.27 10.59
C HIS A 22 9.22 11.12 10.30
N ALA A 23 8.19 11.39 9.51
CA ALA A 23 7.22 10.38 9.10
C ALA A 23 7.31 10.07 7.61
N SER A 24 7.13 8.81 7.25
CA SER A 24 7.07 8.38 5.84
C SER A 24 5.76 7.68 5.54
N ASN A 25 5.14 8.04 4.40
CA ASN A 25 3.98 7.34 3.83
C ASN A 25 4.45 6.32 2.77
N THR A 26 5.37 5.43 3.11
CA THR A 26 5.83 4.39 2.20
C THR A 26 5.05 3.10 2.39
N SER A 27 4.76 2.40 1.29
CA SER A 27 4.10 1.08 1.31
C SER A 27 5.08 -0.07 1.06
N SER A 28 6.33 0.23 0.63
CA SER A 28 7.26 -0.78 0.13
C SER A 28 8.69 -0.65 0.67
N ILE A 29 9.02 0.45 1.34
CA ILE A 29 10.36 0.67 1.93
C ILE A 29 10.23 0.47 3.44
N PRO A 30 11.00 -0.44 4.06
CA PRO A 30 11.04 -0.58 5.51
C PRO A 30 11.37 0.76 6.18
N ILE A 31 10.62 1.13 7.19
CA ILE A 31 10.83 2.39 7.93
C ILE A 31 12.18 2.38 8.63
N MET A 32 12.64 1.24 9.11
CA MET A 32 13.95 1.07 9.71
C MET A 32 15.09 1.51 8.78
N LYS A 33 15.00 1.21 7.47
CA LYS A 33 15.98 1.70 6.48
C LYS A 33 16.05 3.22 6.40
N LEU A 34 14.91 3.88 6.56
CA LEU A 34 14.86 5.35 6.61
C LEU A 34 15.40 5.87 7.94
N GLY A 35 15.06 5.20 9.05
CA GLY A 35 15.58 5.55 10.38
C GLY A 35 17.09 5.49 10.47
N THR A 36 17.70 4.42 9.96
CA THR A 36 19.17 4.24 9.98
C THR A 36 19.94 5.24 9.11
N CYS A 37 19.25 5.99 8.26
CA CYS A 37 19.86 7.08 7.49
C CYS A 37 19.91 8.42 8.25
N THR A 38 19.33 8.48 9.45
CA THR A 38 19.30 9.66 10.32
C THR A 38 20.16 9.44 11.56
N THR A 39 20.52 10.51 12.25
CA THR A 39 21.21 10.45 13.53
C THR A 39 20.28 10.19 14.71
N ARG A 40 18.96 10.19 14.47
CA ARG A 40 17.89 10.05 15.46
C ARG A 40 16.83 9.03 15.02
N PRO A 41 17.20 7.74 14.85
CA PRO A 41 16.27 6.72 14.37
C PRO A 41 15.03 6.54 15.26
N GLU A 42 15.15 6.85 16.55
CA GLU A 42 14.05 6.82 17.51
C GLU A 42 12.94 7.85 17.21
N ARG A 43 13.22 8.81 16.32
CA ARG A 43 12.28 9.86 15.88
C ARG A 43 11.62 9.59 14.52
N VAL A 44 11.87 8.41 13.96
CA VAL A 44 11.34 8.02 12.66
C VAL A 44 10.17 7.05 12.84
N ILE A 45 9.07 7.30 12.12
CA ILE A 45 7.86 6.50 12.15
C ILE A 45 7.24 6.41 10.75
N GLY A 46 6.57 5.30 10.45
CA GLY A 46 5.69 5.20 9.30
C GLY A 46 4.29 5.74 9.61
N MET A 47 3.75 6.57 8.72
CA MET A 47 2.35 6.98 8.73
C MET A 47 1.74 6.61 7.37
N HIS A 48 1.21 5.39 7.29
CA HIS A 48 0.74 4.84 6.03
C HIS A 48 -0.74 5.16 5.83
N PHE A 49 -1.00 6.02 4.84
CA PHE A 49 -2.33 6.45 4.43
C PHE A 49 -2.83 5.65 3.23
N PHE A 50 -4.14 5.58 3.06
CA PHE A 50 -4.78 4.91 1.93
C PHE A 50 -5.46 5.90 1.00
N ASN A 51 -5.30 5.70 -0.30
CA ASN A 51 -5.91 6.57 -1.31
C ASN A 51 -7.38 6.22 -1.57
N PRO A 52 -8.28 7.21 -1.68
CA PRO A 52 -8.03 8.65 -1.56
C PRO A 52 -7.88 9.09 -0.09
N VAL A 53 -6.75 9.71 0.25
CA VAL A 53 -6.42 10.08 1.63
C VAL A 53 -7.49 10.92 2.33
N PRO A 54 -8.16 11.90 1.69
CA PRO A 54 -9.21 12.66 2.36
C PRO A 54 -10.46 11.83 2.70
N VAL A 55 -10.69 10.72 2.01
CA VAL A 55 -11.92 9.91 2.12
C VAL A 55 -11.73 8.73 3.06
N LEU A 56 -10.64 7.97 2.90
CA LEU A 56 -10.42 6.78 3.70
C LEU A 56 -9.99 7.14 5.12
N PRO A 57 -10.69 6.60 6.14
CA PRO A 57 -10.46 7.02 7.53
C PRO A 57 -9.22 6.40 8.17
N LEU A 58 -8.64 5.34 7.60
CA LEU A 58 -7.58 4.56 8.22
C LEU A 58 -6.20 5.17 8.01
N VAL A 59 -5.38 5.13 9.07
CA VAL A 59 -3.91 5.30 9.04
C VAL A 59 -3.27 4.15 9.81
N GLU A 60 -2.25 3.53 9.21
CA GLU A 60 -1.38 2.58 9.90
C GLU A 60 -0.15 3.32 10.43
N LEU A 61 0.07 3.29 11.74
CA LEU A 61 1.32 3.74 12.35
C LEU A 61 2.29 2.56 12.43
N VAL A 62 3.38 2.68 11.67
CA VAL A 62 4.38 1.62 11.54
C VAL A 62 5.60 1.99 12.38
N SER A 63 5.84 1.21 13.42
CA SER A 63 6.96 1.43 14.36
C SER A 63 8.10 0.47 14.08
N THR A 64 9.31 1.01 14.03
CA THR A 64 10.54 0.22 13.97
C THR A 64 10.95 -0.28 15.35
N LEU A 65 12.04 -1.02 15.43
CA LEU A 65 12.66 -1.42 16.69
C LEU A 65 13.15 -0.22 17.51
N GLU A 66 13.48 0.90 16.84
CA GLU A 66 14.04 2.11 17.43
C GLU A 66 12.99 3.19 17.71
N THR A 67 11.83 3.15 17.05
CA THR A 67 10.80 4.19 17.20
C THR A 67 10.38 4.38 18.65
N GLY A 68 10.63 5.57 19.21
CA GLY A 68 10.35 5.89 20.60
C GLY A 68 8.85 5.95 20.94
N ASP A 69 8.49 5.62 22.19
CA ASP A 69 7.09 5.64 22.66
C ASP A 69 6.45 7.02 22.55
N ARG A 70 7.24 8.09 22.80
CA ARG A 70 6.75 9.46 22.63
C ARG A 70 6.41 9.80 21.20
N VAL A 71 7.20 9.31 20.25
CA VAL A 71 6.97 9.52 18.81
C VAL A 71 5.69 8.81 18.39
N ARG A 72 5.49 7.57 18.85
CA ARG A 72 4.24 6.84 18.61
C ARG A 72 3.02 7.59 19.14
N ALA A 73 3.07 8.02 20.41
CA ALA A 73 1.96 8.73 21.04
C ALA A 73 1.63 10.07 20.33
N ARG A 74 2.65 10.82 19.90
CA ARG A 74 2.44 12.08 19.16
C ARG A 74 1.89 11.85 17.75
N ALA A 75 2.41 10.85 17.04
CA ALA A 75 1.90 10.49 15.71
C ALA A 75 0.44 10.02 15.79
N GLU A 76 0.08 9.22 16.80
CA GLU A 76 -1.29 8.81 17.05
C GLU A 76 -2.20 9.98 17.35
N HIS A 77 -1.79 10.85 18.28
CA HIS A 77 -2.54 12.07 18.61
C HIS A 77 -2.76 12.95 17.36
N PHE A 78 -1.72 13.16 16.56
CA PHE A 78 -1.81 13.92 15.32
C PHE A 78 -2.80 13.27 14.33
N ALA A 79 -2.69 11.96 14.10
CA ALA A 79 -3.60 11.26 13.20
C ALA A 79 -5.06 11.32 13.66
N GLN A 80 -5.31 11.12 14.97
CA GLN A 80 -6.67 11.07 15.52
C GLN A 80 -7.26 12.46 15.75
N GLN A 81 -6.54 13.36 16.41
CA GLN A 81 -7.10 14.63 16.87
C GLN A 81 -6.99 15.75 15.84
N VAL A 82 -5.95 15.72 15.01
CA VAL A 82 -5.75 16.77 13.99
C VAL A 82 -6.31 16.35 12.65
N LEU A 83 -6.05 15.11 12.23
CA LEU A 83 -6.50 14.63 10.91
C LEU A 83 -7.87 13.90 10.96
N GLY A 84 -8.41 13.60 12.12
CA GLY A 84 -9.68 12.89 12.28
C GLY A 84 -9.65 11.45 11.76
N LYS A 85 -8.47 10.80 11.77
CA LYS A 85 -8.27 9.43 11.27
C LYS A 85 -8.45 8.39 12.36
N GLN A 86 -8.77 7.17 11.93
CA GLN A 86 -8.71 5.98 12.75
C GLN A 86 -7.31 5.38 12.67
N VAL A 87 -6.71 5.02 13.80
CA VAL A 87 -5.35 4.53 13.85
C VAL A 87 -5.31 3.04 14.19
N ILE A 88 -4.46 2.31 13.48
CA ILE A 88 -3.99 0.99 13.89
C ILE A 88 -2.47 1.01 13.98
N HIS A 89 -1.89 0.16 14.81
CA HIS A 89 -0.45 0.03 14.98
C HIS A 89 0.06 -1.26 14.34
N SER A 90 1.22 -1.18 13.70
CA SER A 90 1.93 -2.35 13.19
C SER A 90 3.43 -2.23 13.44
N ALA A 91 4.11 -3.38 13.49
CA ALA A 91 5.55 -3.43 13.41
C ALA A 91 6.02 -3.12 11.98
N ASP A 92 7.28 -2.69 11.85
CA ASP A 92 7.90 -2.41 10.56
C ASP A 92 8.17 -3.71 9.79
N ARG A 93 7.27 -4.01 8.86
CA ARG A 93 7.40 -5.07 7.87
C ARG A 93 6.71 -4.66 6.58
N SER A 94 7.16 -5.24 5.47
CA SER A 94 6.60 -4.94 4.14
C SER A 94 5.10 -5.25 4.09
N GLY A 95 4.32 -4.28 3.62
CA GLY A 95 2.87 -4.39 3.52
C GLY A 95 2.08 -4.02 4.77
N ALA A 96 2.74 -3.78 5.92
CA ALA A 96 2.10 -3.52 7.22
C ALA A 96 0.96 -4.51 7.49
N VAL A 97 -0.27 -4.07 7.78
CA VAL A 97 -1.42 -4.98 8.02
C VAL A 97 -2.26 -5.14 6.76
N VAL A 98 -2.69 -4.02 6.17
CA VAL A 98 -3.65 -4.07 5.05
C VAL A 98 -3.06 -4.74 3.83
N ASN A 99 -1.89 -4.30 3.36
CA ASN A 99 -1.29 -4.90 2.17
C ASN A 99 -0.80 -6.34 2.39
N ALA A 100 -0.42 -6.69 3.64
CA ALA A 100 -0.04 -8.06 3.99
C ALA A 100 -1.19 -9.06 3.76
N LEU A 101 -2.44 -8.61 3.91
CA LEU A 101 -3.65 -9.41 3.64
C LEU A 101 -4.17 -9.20 2.22
N LEU A 102 -4.20 -7.95 1.77
CA LEU A 102 -4.80 -7.58 0.50
C LEU A 102 -4.01 -8.12 -0.70
N VAL A 103 -2.68 -7.94 -0.69
CA VAL A 103 -1.88 -8.29 -1.87
C VAL A 103 -1.93 -9.79 -2.17
N PRO A 104 -1.72 -10.73 -1.23
CA PRO A 104 -1.89 -12.16 -1.49
C PRO A 104 -3.31 -12.51 -1.99
N TYR A 105 -4.33 -11.85 -1.47
CA TYR A 105 -5.71 -12.03 -1.92
C TYR A 105 -5.88 -11.62 -3.39
N LEU A 106 -5.37 -10.45 -3.79
CA LEU A 106 -5.40 -10.00 -5.18
C LEU A 106 -4.59 -10.92 -6.09
N LEU A 107 -3.37 -11.32 -5.66
CA LEU A 107 -2.53 -12.23 -6.45
C LEU A 107 -3.19 -13.61 -6.62
N SER A 108 -3.92 -14.10 -5.62
CA SER A 108 -4.67 -15.37 -5.73
C SER A 108 -5.78 -15.27 -6.77
N ALA A 109 -6.52 -14.16 -6.82
CA ALA A 109 -7.52 -13.92 -7.83
C ALA A 109 -6.91 -13.82 -9.25
N ILE A 110 -5.76 -13.15 -9.37
CA ILE A 110 -5.02 -13.05 -10.64
C ILE A 110 -4.55 -14.42 -11.12
N ARG A 111 -4.00 -15.27 -10.23
CA ARG A 111 -3.61 -16.66 -10.57
C ARG A 111 -4.82 -17.49 -11.02
N MET A 112 -5.98 -17.28 -10.41
CA MET A 112 -7.22 -17.99 -10.80
C MET A 112 -7.63 -17.58 -12.23
N ALA A 113 -7.57 -16.31 -12.57
CA ALA A 113 -7.81 -15.83 -13.94
C ALA A 113 -6.74 -16.33 -14.93
N GLU A 114 -5.46 -16.29 -14.55
CA GLU A 114 -4.33 -16.77 -15.36
C GLU A 114 -4.46 -18.23 -15.75
N SER A 115 -4.88 -19.07 -14.80
CA SER A 115 -5.06 -20.51 -15.05
C SER A 115 -6.30 -20.85 -15.87
N GLY A 116 -7.16 -19.87 -16.16
CA GLY A 116 -8.44 -20.10 -16.84
C GLY A 116 -9.47 -20.85 -15.99
N PHE A 117 -9.27 -20.90 -14.67
CA PHE A 117 -10.20 -21.59 -13.75
C PHE A 117 -11.57 -20.92 -13.73
N ALA A 118 -11.62 -19.58 -13.78
CA ALA A 118 -12.84 -18.79 -13.90
C ALA A 118 -12.54 -17.49 -14.66
N THR A 119 -13.61 -16.90 -15.24
CA THR A 119 -13.47 -15.59 -15.90
C THR A 119 -13.27 -14.47 -14.87
N PRO A 120 -12.60 -13.35 -15.24
CA PRO A 120 -12.48 -12.19 -14.36
C PRO A 120 -13.84 -11.73 -13.80
N GLU A 121 -14.88 -11.74 -14.62
CA GLU A 121 -16.25 -11.35 -14.24
C GLU A 121 -16.83 -12.28 -13.17
N ASP A 122 -16.64 -13.60 -13.33
CA ASP A 122 -17.17 -14.59 -12.37
C ASP A 122 -16.38 -14.56 -11.05
N ILE A 123 -15.06 -14.36 -11.09
CA ILE A 123 -14.23 -14.20 -9.89
C ILE A 123 -14.72 -13.00 -9.07
N ASP A 124 -14.87 -11.85 -9.70
CA ASP A 124 -15.35 -10.64 -9.04
C ASP A 124 -16.77 -10.80 -8.50
N LYS A 125 -17.68 -11.34 -9.31
CA LYS A 125 -19.07 -11.60 -8.93
C LYS A 125 -19.17 -12.57 -7.74
N ALA A 126 -18.33 -13.60 -7.71
CA ALA A 126 -18.32 -14.57 -6.62
C ALA A 126 -17.95 -13.90 -5.29
N MET A 127 -16.94 -13.03 -5.27
CA MET A 127 -16.51 -12.34 -4.05
C MET A 127 -17.49 -11.24 -3.61
N VAL A 128 -18.12 -10.54 -4.56
CA VAL A 128 -19.16 -9.55 -4.25
C VAL A 128 -20.40 -10.21 -3.66
N LEU A 129 -20.90 -11.28 -4.28
CA LEU A 129 -22.15 -11.92 -3.87
C LEU A 129 -21.97 -12.97 -2.77
N GLY A 130 -20.86 -13.71 -2.80
CA GLY A 130 -20.59 -14.79 -1.84
C GLY A 130 -19.99 -14.32 -0.52
N CYS A 131 -19.24 -13.21 -0.54
CA CYS A 131 -18.56 -12.67 0.64
C CYS A 131 -18.98 -11.24 1.00
N ALA A 132 -19.99 -10.69 0.29
CA ALA A 132 -20.46 -9.31 0.49
C ALA A 132 -19.35 -8.25 0.36
N HIS A 133 -18.35 -8.51 -0.48
CA HIS A 133 -17.33 -7.52 -0.76
C HIS A 133 -17.91 -6.34 -1.56
N PRO A 134 -17.55 -5.08 -1.25
CA PRO A 134 -18.07 -3.93 -1.98
C PRO A 134 -17.56 -3.87 -3.43
N MET A 135 -16.46 -4.58 -3.72
CA MET A 135 -15.81 -4.66 -5.03
C MET A 135 -15.10 -6.02 -5.14
N GLY A 136 -15.14 -6.61 -6.35
CA GLY A 136 -14.39 -7.84 -6.60
C GLY A 136 -12.87 -7.61 -6.64
N PRO A 137 -12.08 -8.67 -6.45
CA PRO A 137 -10.62 -8.54 -6.33
C PRO A 137 -9.92 -8.01 -7.58
N LEU A 138 -10.38 -8.39 -8.77
CA LEU A 138 -9.74 -7.95 -10.01
C LEU A 138 -10.12 -6.50 -10.36
N SER A 139 -11.36 -6.09 -10.09
CA SER A 139 -11.77 -4.69 -10.15
C SER A 139 -11.00 -3.85 -9.14
N LEU A 140 -10.76 -4.37 -7.94
CA LEU A 140 -9.97 -3.68 -6.91
C LEU A 140 -8.50 -3.56 -7.33
N ALA A 141 -7.90 -4.61 -7.91
CA ALA A 141 -6.55 -4.56 -8.45
C ALA A 141 -6.40 -3.50 -9.55
N ASP A 142 -7.38 -3.43 -10.48
CA ASP A 142 -7.45 -2.39 -11.51
C ASP A 142 -7.59 -0.98 -10.91
N HIS A 143 -8.30 -0.89 -9.79
CA HIS A 143 -8.52 0.39 -9.08
C HIS A 143 -7.26 0.89 -8.38
N VAL A 144 -6.57 0.01 -7.67
CA VAL A 144 -5.26 0.28 -7.02
C VAL A 144 -4.20 0.62 -8.08
N GLY A 145 -4.27 -0.05 -9.21
CA GLY A 145 -3.29 0.00 -10.28
C GLY A 145 -2.38 -1.22 -10.26
N LEU A 146 -2.34 -1.94 -11.38
CA LEU A 146 -1.63 -3.22 -11.48
C LEU A 146 -0.12 -3.09 -11.28
N ASP A 147 0.48 -1.98 -11.70
CA ASP A 147 1.88 -1.64 -11.42
C ASP A 147 2.13 -1.42 -9.92
N THR A 148 1.19 -0.79 -9.23
CA THR A 148 1.27 -0.59 -7.76
C THR A 148 1.15 -1.94 -7.04
N VAL A 149 0.17 -2.77 -7.42
CA VAL A 149 0.01 -4.13 -6.86
C VAL A 149 1.29 -4.93 -7.08
N LYS A 150 1.85 -4.90 -8.30
CA LYS A 150 3.11 -5.58 -8.63
C LYS A 150 4.26 -5.07 -7.75
N ALA A 151 4.44 -3.76 -7.63
CA ALA A 151 5.54 -3.18 -6.86
C ALA A 151 5.49 -3.57 -5.36
N ILE A 152 4.29 -3.60 -4.76
CA ILE A 152 4.10 -4.04 -3.38
C ILE A 152 4.38 -5.55 -3.27
N ALA A 153 3.88 -6.35 -4.20
CA ALA A 153 4.12 -7.79 -4.24
C ALA A 153 5.61 -8.12 -4.38
N ASP A 154 6.34 -7.43 -5.26
CA ASP A 154 7.79 -7.57 -5.42
C ASP A 154 8.54 -7.27 -4.11
N SER A 155 8.17 -6.19 -3.42
CA SER A 155 8.77 -5.82 -2.14
C SER A 155 8.52 -6.89 -1.07
N MET A 156 7.28 -7.37 -0.96
CA MET A 156 6.92 -8.42 -0.01
C MET A 156 7.63 -9.74 -0.34
N TYR A 157 7.70 -10.10 -1.62
CA TYR A 157 8.42 -11.30 -2.05
C TYR A 157 9.93 -11.19 -1.81
N ALA A 158 10.50 -10.01 -2.00
CA ALA A 158 11.92 -9.77 -1.70
C ALA A 158 12.24 -9.96 -0.22
N GLU A 159 11.32 -9.57 0.67
CA GLU A 159 11.48 -9.70 2.13
C GLU A 159 11.20 -11.11 2.63
N PHE A 160 10.04 -11.69 2.26
CA PHE A 160 9.55 -12.94 2.87
C PHE A 160 9.94 -14.18 2.10
N ARG A 161 10.19 -14.09 0.79
CA ARG A 161 10.51 -15.22 -0.11
C ARG A 161 9.41 -16.29 -0.16
N GLU A 162 8.20 -15.95 0.21
CA GLU A 162 7.07 -16.88 0.17
C GLU A 162 6.33 -16.79 -1.18
N PRO A 163 5.99 -17.94 -1.82
CA PRO A 163 5.35 -17.97 -3.14
C PRO A 163 4.03 -17.19 -3.24
N MET A 164 3.33 -17.03 -2.11
CA MET A 164 2.06 -16.28 -2.08
C MET A 164 2.23 -14.80 -2.46
N TYR A 165 3.41 -14.23 -2.25
CA TYR A 165 3.74 -12.84 -2.60
C TYR A 165 4.35 -12.68 -4.00
N ALA A 166 4.75 -13.79 -4.65
CA ALA A 166 5.35 -13.71 -5.98
C ALA A 166 4.33 -13.22 -7.01
N PRO A 167 4.63 -12.15 -7.79
CA PRO A 167 3.73 -11.69 -8.84
C PRO A 167 3.49 -12.79 -9.89
N PRO A 168 2.23 -13.10 -10.24
CA PRO A 168 1.92 -14.02 -11.35
C PRO A 168 2.42 -13.48 -12.69
N ALA A 169 2.72 -14.38 -13.64
CA ALA A 169 3.21 -13.99 -14.96
C ALA A 169 2.21 -13.09 -15.70
N LEU A 170 0.93 -13.35 -15.58
CA LEU A 170 -0.12 -12.50 -16.17
C LEU A 170 -0.01 -11.05 -15.67
N LEU A 171 0.16 -10.83 -14.36
CA LEU A 171 0.31 -9.49 -13.79
C LEU A 171 1.53 -8.77 -14.38
N MET A 172 2.66 -9.47 -14.47
CA MET A 172 3.88 -8.92 -15.06
C MET A 172 3.65 -8.51 -16.52
N ARG A 173 3.03 -9.37 -17.33
CA ARG A 173 2.73 -9.09 -18.73
C ARG A 173 1.75 -7.95 -18.94
N MET A 174 0.75 -7.85 -18.07
CA MET A 174 -0.21 -6.73 -18.12
C MET A 174 0.48 -5.40 -17.84
N VAL A 175 1.35 -5.36 -16.83
CA VAL A 175 2.13 -4.15 -16.51
C VAL A 175 3.07 -3.76 -17.64
N GLU A 176 3.82 -4.74 -18.22
CA GLU A 176 4.67 -4.53 -19.38
C GLU A 176 3.89 -3.99 -20.60
N ALA A 177 2.67 -4.46 -20.79
CA ALA A 177 1.78 -4.01 -21.87
C ALA A 177 1.11 -2.65 -21.61
N GLY A 178 1.41 -1.98 -20.49
CA GLY A 178 0.76 -0.73 -20.12
C GLY A 178 -0.70 -0.85 -19.70
N ARG A 179 -1.19 -2.07 -19.46
CA ARG A 179 -2.52 -2.33 -18.93
C ARG A 179 -2.49 -2.19 -17.41
N LEU A 180 -2.57 -0.95 -16.94
CA LEU A 180 -2.37 -0.63 -15.52
C LEU A 180 -3.67 -0.52 -14.72
N GLY A 181 -4.80 -0.91 -15.32
CA GLY A 181 -6.10 -0.81 -14.69
C GLY A 181 -6.82 0.49 -15.06
N LYS A 182 -7.62 0.99 -14.13
CA LYS A 182 -8.48 2.15 -14.35
C LYS A 182 -7.73 3.40 -14.82
N LYS A 183 -6.55 3.66 -14.29
CA LYS A 183 -5.72 4.84 -14.63
C LYS A 183 -5.24 4.86 -16.07
N SER A 184 -5.09 3.69 -16.70
CA SER A 184 -4.73 3.55 -18.12
C SER A 184 -5.95 3.25 -19.02
N GLY A 185 -7.17 3.20 -18.44
CA GLY A 185 -8.39 2.84 -19.15
C GLY A 185 -8.54 1.34 -19.42
N HIS A 186 -7.57 0.52 -19.09
CA HIS A 186 -7.57 -0.92 -19.35
C HIS A 186 -6.71 -1.67 -18.34
N GLY A 187 -7.29 -2.68 -17.72
CA GLY A 187 -6.65 -3.67 -16.87
C GLY A 187 -7.26 -5.04 -17.14
N PHE A 188 -7.77 -5.71 -16.10
CA PHE A 188 -8.64 -6.87 -16.25
C PHE A 188 -9.95 -6.49 -16.95
N PHE A 189 -10.41 -5.26 -16.68
CA PHE A 189 -11.60 -4.68 -17.29
C PHE A 189 -11.26 -3.47 -18.15
N ARG A 190 -12.23 -3.08 -19.01
CA ARG A 190 -12.13 -1.85 -19.80
C ARG A 190 -12.89 -0.73 -19.11
N TYR A 191 -12.29 0.44 -19.07
CA TYR A 191 -12.82 1.65 -18.44
C TYR A 191 -12.92 2.76 -19.49
N SER A 192 -14.13 3.00 -19.99
CA SER A 192 -14.37 4.04 -21.00
C SER A 192 -15.23 5.17 -20.43
N GLY A 193 -14.72 6.41 -20.52
CA GLY A 193 -15.43 7.65 -20.24
C GLY A 193 -15.31 8.22 -18.81
N PRO A 194 -15.80 9.46 -18.59
CA PRO A 194 -15.68 10.19 -17.31
C PRO A 194 -16.37 9.50 -16.12
N ARG A 195 -17.34 8.58 -16.36
CA ARG A 195 -18.00 7.81 -15.30
C ARG A 195 -17.12 6.75 -14.67
N ALA A 196 -16.02 6.35 -15.32
CA ALA A 196 -15.02 5.44 -14.72
C ALA A 196 -14.31 6.10 -13.52
N LEU A 197 -14.21 7.43 -13.50
CA LEU A 197 -13.62 8.20 -12.40
C LEU A 197 -14.64 8.53 -11.29
N ALA A 198 -15.93 8.60 -11.60
CA ALA A 198 -16.98 9.08 -10.69
C ALA A 198 -17.58 7.99 -9.76
N ARG A 199 -17.28 6.70 -9.95
CA ARG A 199 -17.75 5.60 -9.07
C ARG A 199 -16.84 5.31 -7.88
N VAL A 200 -15.90 6.19 -7.58
CA VAL A 200 -14.95 6.09 -6.46
C VAL A 200 -15.35 6.94 -5.26
N ALA A 201 -16.47 7.61 -5.36
CA ALA A 201 -17.01 8.35 -4.21
C ALA A 201 -18.12 7.48 -3.56
N LEU A 202 -17.72 6.58 -2.66
CA LEU A 202 -18.46 6.12 -1.46
C LEU A 202 -17.49 5.34 -0.59
#